data_333056b8f6ba30c04c7868166b1f5c75
#
_entry.id   333056b8f6ba30c04c7868166b1f5c75
#
_cell.length_a   1.000
_cell.length_b   1.000
_cell.length_c   1.000
_cell.angle_alpha   90.00
_cell.angle_beta   90.00
_cell.angle_gamma   90.00
#
_symmetry.space_group_name_H-M   'P 1'
#
loop_
_entity.id
_entity.type
_entity.pdbx_description
1 polymer ?
#
loop_
_entity_poly.entity_id
_entity_poly.type
_entity_poly.pdbx_seq_one_letter_code
_entity_poly.pdbx_strand_id
1 'polypeptide(L)'
;FAFVVKFNYQGIIMENLEKIINDAWENKEQISQNSDESILNSINQIIENLDQGKLRVAEKIDGSWTTHQYIKKAIMLSFRIHGMEALSGPYSSWFDKSHLLKGKTAGWTKEEFEKAGFRMVPNTPVRKGSFIAKNVVLMPCFVNTGAYIDSGTMMDTFSRAGSCCQIGQNCHISAGSGVGGVLEPAQALPTIIEDNVFLGAMSEVVEGVIVGEGSVLSMGMYIGQST
;
A
#
# COMPACT_ATOMS: atom_id res chain seq x y z
N PHE A 1 -4.33 34.37 3.79
CA PHE A 1 -3.49 34.18 4.99
C PHE A 1 -3.72 32.78 5.63
N ALA A 2 -4.97 32.35 5.84
CA ALA A 2 -5.25 31.05 6.49
C ALA A 2 -4.84 29.83 5.65
N PHE A 3 -4.85 29.94 4.31
CA PHE A 3 -4.49 28.87 3.39
C PHE A 3 -2.96 28.61 3.38
N VAL A 4 -2.17 29.67 3.41
CA VAL A 4 -0.69 29.58 3.45
C VAL A 4 -0.20 29.02 4.78
N VAL A 5 -0.87 29.36 5.89
CA VAL A 5 -0.53 28.84 7.23
C VAL A 5 -0.87 27.36 7.37
N LYS A 6 -1.98 26.88 6.76
CA LYS A 6 -2.34 25.46 6.77
C LYS A 6 -1.38 24.60 5.96
N PHE A 7 -0.91 25.08 4.82
CA PHE A 7 0.02 24.35 3.97
C PHE A 7 1.40 24.22 4.64
N ASN A 8 1.86 25.30 5.27
CA ASN A 8 3.14 25.31 6.01
C ASN A 8 3.09 24.40 7.26
N TYR A 9 1.94 24.34 7.93
CA TYR A 9 1.76 23.48 9.12
C TYR A 9 1.78 21.99 8.77
N GLN A 10 1.14 21.57 7.67
CA GLN A 10 1.22 20.18 7.19
C GLN A 10 2.64 19.80 6.75
N GLY A 11 3.35 20.68 6.06
CA GLY A 11 4.75 20.46 5.69
C GLY A 11 5.65 20.24 6.92
N ILE A 12 5.54 21.07 7.93
CA ILE A 12 6.30 20.94 9.19
C ILE A 12 5.98 19.62 9.92
N ILE A 13 4.72 19.21 9.94
CA ILE A 13 4.33 17.91 10.54
C ILE A 13 4.97 16.75 9.78
N MET A 14 4.97 16.78 8.47
CA MET A 14 5.51 15.72 7.62
C MET A 14 7.02 15.61 7.76
N GLU A 15 7.75 16.73 7.74
CA GLU A 15 9.21 16.77 7.98
C GLU A 15 9.56 16.20 9.36
N ASN A 16 8.75 16.49 10.38
CA ASN A 16 8.95 15.94 11.72
C ASN A 16 8.72 14.42 11.76
N LEU A 17 7.68 13.92 11.08
CA LEU A 17 7.42 12.47 10.98
C LEU A 17 8.58 11.75 10.28
N GLU A 18 9.05 12.28 9.15
CA GLU A 18 10.16 11.72 8.40
C GLU A 18 11.42 11.62 9.26
N LYS A 19 11.75 12.69 9.99
CA LYS A 19 12.91 12.72 10.91
C LYS A 19 12.77 11.64 11.98
N ILE A 20 11.63 11.58 12.70
CA ILE A 20 11.40 10.59 13.76
C ILE A 20 11.56 9.16 13.22
N ILE A 21 11.01 8.87 12.05
CA ILE A 21 11.11 7.55 11.45
C ILE A 21 12.54 7.21 11.03
N ASN A 22 13.27 8.15 10.44
CA ASN A 22 14.66 7.94 10.07
C ASN A 22 15.55 7.70 11.30
N ASP A 23 15.39 8.49 12.37
CA ASP A 23 16.11 8.32 13.63
C ASP A 23 15.78 6.95 14.29
N ALA A 24 14.51 6.55 14.28
CA ALA A 24 14.09 5.24 14.78
C ALA A 24 14.66 4.08 13.94
N TRP A 25 14.78 4.26 12.63
CA TRP A 25 15.32 3.26 11.72
C TRP A 25 16.80 2.95 11.96
N GLU A 26 17.60 3.96 12.32
CA GLU A 26 19.02 3.75 12.67
C GLU A 26 19.19 2.85 13.91
N ASN A 27 18.17 2.82 14.78
CA ASN A 27 18.12 2.00 15.98
C ASN A 27 17.05 0.91 15.93
N LYS A 28 16.68 0.44 14.74
CA LYS A 28 15.54 -0.45 14.49
C LYS A 28 15.53 -1.73 15.32
N GLU A 29 16.69 -2.24 15.70
CA GLU A 29 16.79 -3.45 16.51
C GLU A 29 16.28 -3.26 17.94
N GLN A 30 16.24 -2.01 18.43
CA GLN A 30 15.73 -1.63 19.75
C GLN A 30 14.24 -1.25 19.71
N ILE A 31 13.66 -1.07 18.51
CA ILE A 31 12.27 -0.70 18.36
C ILE A 31 11.36 -1.90 18.64
N SER A 32 10.42 -1.70 19.55
CA SER A 32 9.46 -2.69 20.02
C SER A 32 8.14 -2.02 20.43
N GLN A 33 7.19 -2.81 20.88
CA GLN A 33 5.93 -2.32 21.46
C GLN A 33 6.10 -1.44 22.71
N ASN A 34 7.28 -1.45 23.33
CA ASN A 34 7.62 -0.66 24.51
C ASN A 34 8.48 0.58 24.19
N SER A 35 8.65 0.91 22.91
CA SER A 35 9.37 2.13 22.48
C SER A 35 8.60 3.39 22.88
N ASP A 36 9.28 4.53 22.83
CA ASP A 36 8.71 5.83 23.17
C ASP A 36 7.40 6.09 22.41
N GLU A 37 6.42 6.66 23.09
CA GLU A 37 5.09 6.93 22.56
C GLU A 37 5.13 7.80 21.30
N SER A 38 6.07 8.74 21.21
CA SER A 38 6.27 9.58 20.03
C SER A 38 6.65 8.77 18.79
N ILE A 39 7.47 7.72 18.93
CA ILE A 39 7.84 6.80 17.85
C ILE A 39 6.66 5.94 17.46
N LEU A 40 5.99 5.32 18.46
CA LEU A 40 4.81 4.48 18.22
C LEU A 40 3.70 5.24 17.48
N ASN A 41 3.40 6.47 17.95
CA ASN A 41 2.39 7.33 17.33
C ASN A 41 2.78 7.75 15.91
N SER A 42 4.05 8.06 15.66
CA SER A 42 4.54 8.45 14.34
C SER A 42 4.42 7.30 13.33
N ILE A 43 4.79 6.08 13.72
CA ILE A 43 4.63 4.88 12.87
C ILE A 43 3.15 4.66 12.56
N ASN A 44 2.29 4.64 13.58
CA ASN A 44 0.86 4.41 13.40
C ASN A 44 0.19 5.50 12.55
N GLN A 45 0.61 6.76 12.70
CA GLN A 45 0.11 7.88 11.90
C GLN A 45 0.45 7.71 10.41
N ILE A 46 1.65 7.23 10.08
CA ILE A 46 2.03 6.96 8.68
C ILE A 46 1.17 5.84 8.11
N ILE A 47 0.99 4.73 8.85
CA ILE A 47 0.14 3.63 8.40
C ILE A 47 -1.30 4.11 8.16
N GLU A 48 -1.84 4.95 9.04
CA GLU A 48 -3.18 5.51 8.89
C GLU A 48 -3.27 6.47 7.68
N ASN A 49 -2.26 7.30 7.46
CA ASN A 49 -2.22 8.21 6.32
C ASN A 49 -2.09 7.45 4.98
N LEU A 50 -1.35 6.34 4.95
CA LEU A 50 -1.32 5.42 3.81
C LEU A 50 -2.71 4.82 3.56
N ASP A 51 -3.34 4.33 4.60
CA ASP A 51 -4.68 3.71 4.54
C ASP A 51 -5.74 4.67 3.98
N GLN A 52 -5.60 5.96 4.29
CA GLN A 52 -6.48 7.04 3.82
C GLN A 52 -6.06 7.64 2.47
N GLY A 53 -4.96 7.22 1.87
CA GLY A 53 -4.43 7.79 0.63
C GLY A 53 -3.88 9.21 0.77
N LYS A 54 -3.62 9.67 1.99
CA LYS A 54 -2.96 10.97 2.26
C LYS A 54 -1.46 10.92 2.04
N LEU A 55 -0.89 9.73 2.09
CA LEU A 55 0.50 9.42 1.77
C LEU A 55 0.56 8.30 0.74
N ARG A 56 1.61 8.33 -0.08
CA ARG A 56 1.96 7.27 -1.02
C ARG A 56 3.42 6.87 -0.83
N VAL A 57 3.74 5.61 -1.06
CA VAL A 57 5.13 5.12 -1.01
C VAL A 57 5.97 5.72 -2.12
N ALA A 58 5.40 5.93 -3.29
CA ALA A 58 6.06 6.65 -4.38
C ALA A 58 5.07 7.55 -5.12
N GLU A 59 5.58 8.70 -5.57
CA GLU A 59 4.82 9.71 -6.30
C GLU A 59 5.62 10.20 -7.52
N LYS A 60 4.91 10.67 -8.54
CA LYS A 60 5.53 11.28 -9.73
C LYS A 60 5.76 12.76 -9.45
N ILE A 61 7.02 13.14 -9.23
CA ILE A 61 7.44 14.51 -8.96
C ILE A 61 8.28 14.98 -10.15
N ASP A 62 7.92 16.11 -10.75
CA ASP A 62 8.60 16.67 -11.94
C ASP A 62 8.80 15.63 -13.06
N GLY A 63 7.80 14.77 -13.27
CA GLY A 63 7.81 13.74 -14.31
C GLY A 63 8.57 12.46 -13.95
N SER A 64 9.22 12.38 -12.80
CA SER A 64 9.98 11.21 -12.34
C SER A 64 9.37 10.58 -11.10
N TRP A 65 9.37 9.26 -11.03
CA TRP A 65 8.91 8.55 -9.85
C TRP A 65 9.92 8.65 -8.70
N THR A 66 9.48 9.15 -7.58
CA THR A 66 10.28 9.34 -6.36
C THR A 66 9.74 8.47 -5.24
N THR A 67 10.62 7.69 -4.61
CA THR A 67 10.27 6.83 -3.46
C THR A 67 10.49 7.56 -2.15
N HIS A 68 9.47 7.63 -1.32
CA HIS A 68 9.53 8.12 0.05
C HIS A 68 10.03 7.02 0.99
N GLN A 69 11.36 6.93 1.13
CA GLN A 69 12.00 5.83 1.87
C GLN A 69 11.53 5.72 3.33
N TYR A 70 11.28 6.87 3.98
CA TYR A 70 10.81 6.89 5.37
C TYR A 70 9.46 6.18 5.53
N ILE A 71 8.59 6.21 4.52
CA ILE A 71 7.31 5.51 4.55
C ILE A 71 7.53 3.99 4.55
N LYS A 72 8.42 3.47 3.71
CA LYS A 72 8.78 2.04 3.70
C LYS A 72 9.42 1.62 5.03
N LYS A 73 10.31 2.47 5.57
CA LYS A 73 10.89 2.26 6.92
C LYS A 73 9.79 2.19 7.98
N ALA A 74 8.80 3.09 7.95
CA ALA A 74 7.68 3.07 8.89
C ALA A 74 6.84 1.78 8.78
N ILE A 75 6.58 1.29 7.56
CA ILE A 75 5.90 0.01 7.35
C ILE A 75 6.71 -1.13 7.98
N MET A 76 8.02 -1.20 7.77
CA MET A 76 8.87 -2.23 8.37
C MET A 76 8.93 -2.13 9.90
N LEU A 77 9.01 -0.91 10.44
CA LEU A 77 8.97 -0.67 11.89
C LEU A 77 7.61 -1.06 12.48
N SER A 78 6.51 -0.93 11.72
CA SER A 78 5.19 -1.33 12.21
C SER A 78 5.11 -2.82 12.55
N PHE A 79 5.87 -3.68 11.85
CA PHE A 79 5.95 -5.11 12.19
C PHE A 79 6.68 -5.38 13.52
N ARG A 80 7.52 -4.45 13.99
CA ARG A 80 8.26 -4.58 15.25
C ARG A 80 7.44 -4.12 16.45
N ILE A 81 6.65 -3.05 16.28
CA ILE A 81 5.84 -2.48 17.36
C ILE A 81 4.51 -3.23 17.60
N HIS A 82 4.10 -4.10 16.68
CA HIS A 82 2.88 -4.90 16.82
C HIS A 82 3.20 -6.37 17.03
N GLY A 83 2.56 -6.97 18.04
CA GLY A 83 2.67 -8.39 18.33
C GLY A 83 1.90 -9.26 17.33
N MET A 84 2.06 -10.57 17.48
CA MET A 84 1.26 -11.58 16.77
C MET A 84 -0.03 -11.83 17.55
N GLU A 85 -1.13 -11.96 16.83
CA GLU A 85 -2.45 -12.31 17.40
C GLU A 85 -3.13 -13.37 16.57
N ALA A 86 -4.04 -14.11 17.23
CA ALA A 86 -4.90 -15.06 16.55
C ALA A 86 -6.31 -14.46 16.37
N LEU A 87 -6.89 -14.68 15.21
CA LEU A 87 -8.28 -14.33 14.89
C LEU A 87 -9.00 -15.59 14.48
N SER A 88 -10.09 -15.95 15.17
CA SER A 88 -10.96 -17.08 14.82
C SER A 88 -12.08 -16.63 13.90
N GLY A 89 -12.30 -17.38 12.85
CA GLY A 89 -13.41 -17.23 11.92
C GLY A 89 -14.29 -18.49 11.89
N PRO A 90 -15.34 -18.50 11.06
CA PRO A 90 -16.31 -19.59 11.04
C PRO A 90 -15.73 -20.94 10.58
N TYR A 91 -14.67 -20.94 9.77
CA TYR A 91 -14.10 -22.13 9.16
C TYR A 91 -12.59 -22.31 9.42
N SER A 92 -11.92 -21.27 9.94
CA SER A 92 -10.47 -21.28 10.13
C SER A 92 -10.06 -20.28 11.20
N SER A 93 -8.81 -20.37 11.63
CA SER A 93 -8.15 -19.35 12.44
C SER A 93 -6.91 -18.84 11.71
N TRP A 94 -6.59 -17.58 11.91
CA TRP A 94 -5.43 -16.94 11.32
C TRP A 94 -4.52 -16.41 12.41
N PHE A 95 -3.23 -16.30 12.12
CA PHE A 95 -2.22 -15.82 13.05
C PHE A 95 -1.26 -14.87 12.31
N ASP A 96 -1.33 -13.57 12.61
CA ASP A 96 -0.54 -12.54 11.94
C ASP A 96 -0.33 -11.33 12.89
N LYS A 97 0.38 -10.33 12.41
CA LYS A 97 0.55 -9.06 13.12
C LYS A 97 -0.81 -8.41 13.42
N SER A 98 -1.02 -8.03 14.68
CA SER A 98 -2.32 -7.58 15.20
C SER A 98 -2.97 -6.46 14.39
N HIS A 99 -2.17 -5.48 13.90
CA HIS A 99 -2.65 -4.36 13.11
C HIS A 99 -3.03 -4.71 11.66
N LEU A 100 -2.57 -5.85 11.16
CA LEU A 100 -2.83 -6.32 9.79
C LEU A 100 -3.89 -7.43 9.74
N LEU A 101 -4.04 -8.16 10.83
CA LEU A 101 -4.82 -9.40 10.92
C LEU A 101 -6.30 -9.23 10.53
N LYS A 102 -6.92 -8.13 10.98
CA LYS A 102 -8.34 -7.87 10.70
C LYS A 102 -8.58 -7.27 9.31
N GLY A 103 -7.53 -6.75 8.67
CA GLY A 103 -7.63 -6.07 7.39
C GLY A 103 -8.24 -4.65 7.46
N LYS A 104 -8.22 -3.95 6.31
CA LYS A 104 -8.66 -2.56 6.16
C LYS A 104 -10.16 -2.36 6.45
N THR A 105 -10.99 -3.27 6.00
CA THR A 105 -12.46 -3.12 6.00
C THR A 105 -13.13 -3.86 7.16
N ALA A 106 -12.38 -4.27 8.17
CA ALA A 106 -12.92 -4.99 9.31
C ALA A 106 -13.96 -4.15 10.07
N GLY A 107 -15.19 -4.65 10.15
CA GLY A 107 -16.28 -3.98 10.83
C GLY A 107 -16.92 -2.83 10.04
N TRP A 108 -16.56 -2.61 8.79
CA TRP A 108 -17.17 -1.57 7.98
C TRP A 108 -18.64 -1.81 7.74
N THR A 109 -19.42 -0.74 7.86
CA THR A 109 -20.84 -0.69 7.53
C THR A 109 -21.04 -0.42 6.03
N LYS A 110 -22.31 -0.52 5.59
CA LYS A 110 -22.69 -0.16 4.22
C LYS A 110 -22.33 1.31 3.90
N GLU A 111 -22.56 2.21 4.85
CA GLU A 111 -22.30 3.65 4.71
C GLU A 111 -20.80 3.93 4.53
N GLU A 112 -19.94 3.18 5.21
CA GLU A 112 -18.49 3.30 5.06
C GLU A 112 -18.02 2.86 3.68
N PHE A 113 -18.55 1.75 3.14
CA PHE A 113 -18.30 1.33 1.76
C PHE A 113 -18.82 2.33 0.73
N GLU A 114 -20.02 2.88 0.91
CA GLU A 114 -20.58 3.90 0.03
C GLU A 114 -19.73 5.18 0.04
N LYS A 115 -19.25 5.61 1.20
CA LYS A 115 -18.34 6.74 1.35
C LYS A 115 -16.98 6.48 0.68
N ALA A 116 -16.42 5.31 0.87
CA ALA A 116 -15.16 4.91 0.24
C ALA A 116 -15.30 4.75 -1.28
N GLY A 117 -16.44 4.31 -1.76
CA GLY A 117 -16.84 4.32 -3.16
C GLY A 117 -16.19 3.21 -4.01
N PHE A 118 -15.66 2.15 -3.42
CA PHE A 118 -15.17 0.98 -4.15
C PHE A 118 -16.04 -0.26 -3.90
N ARG A 119 -15.95 -1.23 -4.79
CA ARG A 119 -16.62 -2.52 -4.67
C ARG A 119 -15.61 -3.62 -4.32
N MET A 120 -15.94 -4.45 -3.33
CA MET A 120 -15.13 -5.57 -2.90
C MET A 120 -16.02 -6.81 -2.74
N VAL A 121 -15.63 -7.91 -3.36
CA VAL A 121 -16.35 -9.18 -3.21
C VAL A 121 -15.81 -9.97 -2.00
N PRO A 122 -16.55 -11.00 -1.50
CA PRO A 122 -16.06 -11.85 -0.42
C PRO A 122 -14.68 -12.48 -0.72
N ASN A 123 -13.96 -12.81 0.34
CA ASN A 123 -12.61 -13.42 0.28
C ASN A 123 -11.54 -12.56 -0.42
N THR A 124 -11.61 -11.26 -0.21
CA THR A 124 -10.63 -10.28 -0.70
C THR A 124 -9.85 -9.69 0.47
N PRO A 125 -8.71 -10.26 0.87
CA PRO A 125 -7.88 -9.68 1.92
C PRO A 125 -7.25 -8.37 1.46
N VAL A 126 -7.63 -7.27 2.10
CA VAL A 126 -7.02 -5.94 1.92
C VAL A 126 -6.37 -5.56 3.24
N ARG A 127 -5.05 -5.50 3.25
CA ARG A 127 -4.29 -5.19 4.47
C ARG A 127 -4.36 -3.70 4.82
N LYS A 128 -4.42 -3.39 6.12
CA LYS A 128 -4.33 -2.00 6.60
C LYS A 128 -3.06 -1.32 6.11
N GLY A 129 -3.14 -0.02 5.85
CA GLY A 129 -2.05 0.75 5.24
C GLY A 129 -1.97 0.62 3.72
N SER A 130 -2.97 0.03 3.07
CA SER A 130 -3.17 0.11 1.62
C SER A 130 -4.29 1.07 1.28
N PHE A 131 -4.19 1.75 0.14
CA PHE A 131 -5.23 2.67 -0.34
C PHE A 131 -5.98 2.11 -1.53
N ILE A 132 -7.31 2.21 -1.48
CA ILE A 132 -8.23 1.81 -2.55
C ILE A 132 -9.07 3.04 -2.89
N ALA A 133 -8.93 3.54 -4.10
CA ALA A 133 -9.65 4.72 -4.57
C ALA A 133 -11.10 4.40 -4.97
N LYS A 134 -11.87 5.45 -5.28
CA LYS A 134 -13.25 5.33 -5.74
C LYS A 134 -13.34 4.59 -7.08
N ASN A 135 -14.46 3.90 -7.29
CA ASN A 135 -14.75 3.13 -8.50
C ASN A 135 -13.78 1.97 -8.77
N VAL A 136 -12.91 1.63 -7.82
CA VAL A 136 -12.12 0.40 -7.89
C VAL A 136 -13.03 -0.81 -7.69
N VAL A 137 -12.75 -1.88 -8.43
CA VAL A 137 -13.39 -3.18 -8.26
C VAL A 137 -12.33 -4.19 -7.83
N LEU A 138 -12.56 -4.78 -6.66
CA LEU A 138 -11.74 -5.87 -6.12
C LEU A 138 -12.54 -7.17 -6.24
N MET A 139 -12.18 -8.02 -7.18
CA MET A 139 -12.58 -9.43 -7.21
C MET A 139 -11.77 -10.18 -6.14
N PRO A 140 -11.98 -11.47 -5.85
CA PRO A 140 -11.16 -12.16 -4.87
C PRO A 140 -9.67 -12.00 -5.21
N CYS A 141 -9.00 -11.07 -4.57
CA CYS A 141 -7.61 -10.71 -4.81
C CYS A 141 -6.91 -10.42 -3.47
N PHE A 142 -5.60 -10.23 -3.50
CA PHE A 142 -4.84 -9.87 -2.31
C PHE A 142 -4.21 -8.49 -2.49
N VAL A 143 -4.42 -7.60 -1.50
CA VAL A 143 -3.80 -6.26 -1.49
C VAL A 143 -2.95 -6.11 -0.22
N ASN A 144 -1.66 -5.92 -0.41
CA ASN A 144 -0.70 -5.82 0.70
C ASN A 144 -0.52 -4.37 1.17
N THR A 145 0.03 -4.21 2.39
CA THR A 145 0.29 -2.89 3.00
C THR A 145 1.20 -2.03 2.13
N GLY A 146 0.96 -0.73 2.12
CA GLY A 146 1.68 0.24 1.28
C GLY A 146 1.24 0.27 -0.19
N ALA A 147 0.43 -0.69 -0.65
CA ALA A 147 -0.10 -0.67 -2.01
C ALA A 147 -1.08 0.50 -2.19
N TYR A 148 -1.03 1.12 -3.36
CA TYR A 148 -1.93 2.18 -3.77
C TYR A 148 -2.63 1.77 -5.07
N ILE A 149 -3.95 1.71 -5.07
CA ILE A 149 -4.77 1.36 -6.24
C ILE A 149 -5.67 2.53 -6.55
N ASP A 150 -5.42 3.17 -7.69
CA ASP A 150 -6.13 4.38 -8.10
C ASP A 150 -7.47 4.08 -8.78
N SER A 151 -8.25 5.14 -8.98
CA SER A 151 -9.66 5.13 -9.35
C SER A 151 -9.94 4.39 -10.67
N GLY A 152 -11.08 3.70 -10.71
CA GLY A 152 -11.54 3.00 -11.91
C GLY A 152 -10.79 1.70 -12.22
N THR A 153 -9.77 1.33 -11.46
CA THR A 153 -8.97 0.13 -11.67
C THR A 153 -9.71 -1.13 -11.22
N MET A 154 -9.56 -2.21 -11.97
CA MET A 154 -10.03 -3.53 -11.61
C MET A 154 -8.86 -4.44 -11.21
N MET A 155 -8.95 -5.00 -10.01
CA MET A 155 -8.15 -6.15 -9.56
C MET A 155 -9.00 -7.40 -9.77
N ASP A 156 -8.71 -8.15 -10.83
CA ASP A 156 -9.51 -9.31 -11.20
C ASP A 156 -9.17 -10.56 -10.35
N THR A 157 -9.87 -11.64 -10.56
CA THR A 157 -9.86 -12.86 -9.74
C THR A 157 -8.45 -13.41 -9.52
N PHE A 158 -8.08 -13.57 -8.25
CA PHE A 158 -6.78 -14.05 -7.80
C PHE A 158 -5.58 -13.20 -8.24
N SER A 159 -5.83 -11.96 -8.66
CA SER A 159 -4.74 -11.00 -8.85
C SER A 159 -4.16 -10.55 -7.51
N ARG A 160 -2.97 -9.94 -7.54
CA ARG A 160 -2.32 -9.44 -6.32
C ARG A 160 -1.64 -8.10 -6.53
N ALA A 161 -1.77 -7.23 -5.53
CA ALA A 161 -1.02 -6.01 -5.37
C ALA A 161 -0.03 -6.22 -4.21
N GLY A 162 1.25 -6.34 -4.54
CA GLY A 162 2.33 -6.56 -3.58
C GLY A 162 2.60 -5.32 -2.71
N SER A 163 3.39 -5.49 -1.65
CA SER A 163 3.71 -4.39 -0.72
C SER A 163 4.27 -3.19 -1.46
N CYS A 164 3.74 -2.02 -1.18
CA CYS A 164 4.22 -0.74 -1.70
C CYS A 164 4.01 -0.50 -3.21
N CYS A 165 3.47 -1.45 -3.97
CA CYS A 165 3.22 -1.23 -5.40
C CYS A 165 2.26 -0.05 -5.62
N GLN A 166 2.42 0.63 -6.76
CA GLN A 166 1.58 1.77 -7.13
C GLN A 166 0.87 1.44 -8.45
N ILE A 167 -0.45 1.40 -8.43
CA ILE A 167 -1.27 1.09 -9.59
C ILE A 167 -2.12 2.32 -9.91
N GLY A 168 -2.01 2.82 -11.12
CA GLY A 168 -2.67 4.01 -11.63
C GLY A 168 -4.16 3.83 -11.90
N GLN A 169 -4.73 4.83 -12.58
CA GLN A 169 -6.17 4.90 -12.87
C GLN A 169 -6.55 3.99 -14.04
N ASN A 170 -7.79 3.51 -14.02
CA ASN A 170 -8.41 2.77 -15.12
C ASN A 170 -7.58 1.59 -15.63
N CYS A 171 -6.78 0.98 -14.76
CA CYS A 171 -6.02 -0.22 -15.09
C CYS A 171 -6.89 -1.48 -15.00
N HIS A 172 -6.50 -2.51 -15.74
CA HIS A 172 -7.07 -3.85 -15.57
C HIS A 172 -5.92 -4.82 -15.23
N ILE A 173 -5.90 -5.29 -14.00
CA ILE A 173 -4.99 -6.34 -13.53
C ILE A 173 -5.74 -7.65 -13.65
N SER A 174 -5.55 -8.37 -14.76
CA SER A 174 -6.36 -9.53 -15.13
C SER A 174 -6.17 -10.70 -14.16
N ALA A 175 -7.02 -11.72 -14.31
CA ALA A 175 -7.08 -12.87 -13.43
C ALA A 175 -5.70 -13.55 -13.27
N GLY A 176 -5.33 -13.81 -12.02
CA GLY A 176 -4.06 -14.45 -11.65
C GLY A 176 -2.81 -13.60 -11.86
N SER A 177 -2.95 -12.36 -12.32
CA SER A 177 -1.81 -11.48 -12.56
C SER A 177 -1.30 -10.87 -11.25
N GLY A 178 -0.01 -10.53 -11.22
CA GLY A 178 0.64 -9.96 -10.05
C GLY A 178 1.41 -8.68 -10.34
N VAL A 179 1.26 -7.72 -9.43
CA VAL A 179 2.15 -6.57 -9.32
C VAL A 179 3.01 -6.79 -8.08
N GLY A 180 4.30 -7.02 -8.29
CA GLY A 180 5.23 -7.43 -7.24
C GLY A 180 5.42 -6.37 -6.18
N GLY A 181 5.70 -6.81 -4.97
CA GLY A 181 6.01 -5.94 -3.84
C GLY A 181 7.51 -5.68 -3.72
N VAL A 182 7.89 -4.43 -3.49
CA VAL A 182 9.27 -4.03 -3.18
C VAL A 182 9.26 -3.22 -1.88
N LEU A 183 9.05 -3.90 -0.76
CA LEU A 183 9.16 -3.27 0.56
C LEU A 183 10.63 -3.08 0.95
N GLU A 184 11.44 -4.09 0.72
CA GLU A 184 12.88 -4.09 0.97
C GLU A 184 13.66 -4.24 -0.36
N PRO A 185 14.80 -3.54 -0.47
CA PRO A 185 15.33 -2.52 0.45
C PRO A 185 14.55 -1.20 0.36
N ALA A 186 14.63 -0.37 1.43
CA ALA A 186 13.82 0.86 1.56
C ALA A 186 14.04 1.86 0.40
N GLN A 187 15.27 1.94 -0.13
CA GLN A 187 15.63 2.85 -1.23
C GLN A 187 15.14 2.37 -2.60
N ALA A 188 14.79 1.10 -2.77
CA ALA A 188 14.37 0.58 -4.07
C ALA A 188 13.02 1.18 -4.49
N LEU A 189 12.88 1.49 -5.77
CA LEU A 189 11.61 1.89 -6.35
C LEU A 189 10.59 0.74 -6.23
N PRO A 190 9.36 0.99 -5.79
CA PRO A 190 8.32 -0.03 -5.85
C PRO A 190 7.91 -0.30 -7.31
N THR A 191 7.31 -1.45 -7.55
CA THR A 191 6.71 -1.76 -8.86
C THR A 191 5.56 -0.79 -9.14
N ILE A 192 5.54 -0.21 -10.33
CA ILE A 192 4.60 0.84 -10.73
C ILE A 192 3.89 0.43 -12.01
N ILE A 193 2.59 0.51 -11.99
CA ILE A 193 1.71 0.40 -13.15
C ILE A 193 1.08 1.79 -13.34
N GLU A 194 1.43 2.48 -14.41
CA GLU A 194 0.86 3.80 -14.71
C GLU A 194 -0.59 3.69 -15.20
N ASP A 195 -1.22 4.81 -15.55
CA ASP A 195 -2.65 4.86 -15.88
C ASP A 195 -2.98 4.08 -17.17
N ASN A 196 -4.22 3.61 -17.27
CA ASN A 196 -4.78 2.97 -18.47
C ASN A 196 -4.02 1.71 -18.93
N VAL A 197 -3.31 1.02 -18.03
CA VAL A 197 -2.56 -0.20 -18.35
C VAL A 197 -3.46 -1.43 -18.28
N PHE A 198 -3.29 -2.35 -19.22
CA PHE A 198 -3.89 -3.67 -19.22
C PHE A 198 -2.81 -4.73 -19.01
N LEU A 199 -2.88 -5.48 -17.90
CA LEU A 199 -2.08 -6.68 -17.68
C LEU A 199 -2.90 -7.91 -18.07
N GLY A 200 -2.45 -8.65 -19.07
CA GLY A 200 -3.06 -9.91 -19.48
C GLY A 200 -3.00 -10.96 -18.37
N ALA A 201 -3.94 -11.89 -18.38
CA ALA A 201 -4.08 -12.91 -17.35
C ALA A 201 -2.77 -13.69 -17.11
N MET A 202 -2.51 -14.05 -15.83
CA MET A 202 -1.30 -14.79 -15.42
C MET A 202 0.02 -14.07 -15.71
N SER A 203 0.01 -12.75 -15.88
CA SER A 203 1.23 -11.94 -16.04
C SER A 203 1.77 -11.49 -14.71
N GLU A 204 3.07 -11.24 -14.66
CA GLU A 204 3.77 -10.79 -13.45
C GLU A 204 4.69 -9.61 -13.78
N VAL A 205 4.58 -8.51 -13.03
CA VAL A 205 5.49 -7.35 -13.11
C VAL A 205 6.12 -7.16 -11.74
N VAL A 206 7.44 -7.24 -11.66
CA VAL A 206 8.19 -7.29 -10.38
C VAL A 206 9.41 -6.35 -10.37
N GLU A 207 10.14 -6.36 -9.26
CA GLU A 207 11.49 -5.74 -9.13
C GLU A 207 11.52 -4.23 -9.40
N GLY A 208 10.45 -3.49 -9.08
CA GLY A 208 10.43 -2.04 -9.26
C GLY A 208 10.34 -1.59 -10.72
N VAL A 209 9.92 -2.46 -11.62
CA VAL A 209 9.67 -2.08 -13.02
C VAL A 209 8.52 -1.08 -13.09
N ILE A 210 8.63 -0.11 -13.98
CA ILE A 210 7.58 0.83 -14.33
C ILE A 210 6.97 0.38 -15.65
N VAL A 211 5.67 0.07 -15.64
CA VAL A 211 4.88 -0.13 -16.86
C VAL A 211 4.22 1.20 -17.19
N GLY A 212 4.64 1.80 -18.31
CA GLY A 212 4.18 3.11 -18.73
C GLY A 212 2.70 3.17 -19.11
N GLU A 213 2.13 4.36 -19.05
CA GLU A 213 0.72 4.64 -19.35
C GLU A 213 0.27 4.03 -20.68
N GLY A 214 -0.94 3.46 -20.69
CA GLY A 214 -1.57 2.89 -21.88
C GLY A 214 -0.95 1.58 -22.38
N SER A 215 0.03 1.02 -21.66
CA SER A 215 0.65 -0.26 -22.06
C SER A 215 -0.31 -1.42 -21.98
N VAL A 216 -0.16 -2.36 -22.91
CA VAL A 216 -0.89 -3.63 -22.91
C VAL A 216 0.12 -4.77 -22.88
N LEU A 217 0.07 -5.56 -21.80
CA LEU A 217 0.85 -6.78 -21.67
C LEU A 217 -0.03 -7.98 -22.06
N SER A 218 0.51 -8.83 -22.92
CA SER A 218 -0.12 -10.09 -23.28
C SER A 218 -0.23 -11.03 -22.08
N MET A 219 -1.12 -11.99 -22.11
CA MET A 219 -1.22 -12.99 -21.05
C MET A 219 0.09 -13.80 -20.90
N GLY A 220 0.40 -14.20 -19.67
CA GLY A 220 1.56 -15.01 -19.37
C GLY A 220 2.91 -14.29 -19.49
N MET A 221 2.92 -12.96 -19.48
CA MET A 221 4.18 -12.17 -19.50
C MET A 221 4.79 -12.06 -18.11
N TYR A 222 6.10 -12.27 -18.02
CA TYR A 222 6.90 -12.08 -16.80
C TYR A 222 7.91 -10.98 -17.05
N ILE A 223 7.82 -9.88 -16.31
CA ILE A 223 8.64 -8.68 -16.49
C ILE A 223 9.30 -8.32 -15.15
N GLY A 224 10.62 -8.31 -15.13
CA GLY A 224 11.46 -7.87 -14.03
C GLY A 224 12.63 -7.04 -14.58
N GLN A 225 13.50 -6.55 -13.71
CA GLN A 225 14.70 -5.81 -14.13
C GLN A 225 15.74 -6.71 -14.85
N SER A 226 15.61 -8.01 -14.68
CA SER A 226 16.49 -9.02 -15.27
C SER A 226 15.99 -9.57 -16.61
N THR A 227 14.84 -9.11 -17.09
CA THR A 227 14.26 -9.55 -18.39
C THR A 227 14.53 -8.62 -19.54
#